data_b24923b85542cee18066e7b2476052e9
#
_entry.id   b24923b85542cee18066e7b2476052e9
#
_cell.length_a   1.000
_cell.length_b   1.000
_cell.length_c   1.000
_cell.angle_alpha   90.00
_cell.angle_beta   90.00
_cell.angle_gamma   90.00
#
_symmetry.space_group_name_H-M   'P 1'
#
loop_
_entity.id
_entity.type
_entity.pdbx_description
1 polymer ?
#
loop_
_entity_poly.entity_id
_entity_poly.type
_entity_poly.pdbx_seq_one_letter_code
_entity_poly.pdbx_strand_id
1 'polypeptide(L)'
;MTPDTPRVPDAPDGAGDRRSFLTKSSTLFMAGGLAAGYGTFAHVAGRFLYPAGPRATTWMFVADLAHFADGTSMKYRTPDGARVLITRRGTAEADASFKALGSTCPHLGCQVHWEPQQQRFFCPCHNGAFNPEGVAISGPPKEAAQTLPSFPLKVDKGLLYIEVPAPAGEEV
;
A
#
# COMPACT_ATOMS: atom_id res chain seq x y z
N MET A 1 55.33 71.19 2.59
CA MET A 1 56.00 69.93 2.26
C MET A 1 55.06 68.78 2.80
N THR A 2 54.27 68.21 1.94
CA THR A 2 53.45 67.01 2.30
C THR A 2 54.29 65.79 2.02
N PRO A 3 54.38 64.80 2.92
CA PRO A 3 55.17 63.58 2.69
C PRO A 3 54.49 62.76 1.61
N ASP A 4 55.29 62.32 0.65
CA ASP A 4 54.93 61.43 -0.43
C ASP A 4 54.70 60.01 0.16
N THR A 5 53.48 59.54 0.09
CA THR A 5 53.12 58.19 0.57
C THR A 5 53.53 57.18 -0.53
N PRO A 6 54.36 56.18 -0.22
CA PRO A 6 54.78 55.21 -1.22
C PRO A 6 53.59 54.40 -1.72
N ARG A 7 53.33 54.41 -3.03
CA ARG A 7 52.31 53.65 -3.73
C ARG A 7 52.69 52.17 -3.68
N VAL A 8 51.87 51.38 -3.01
CA VAL A 8 52.00 49.92 -3.01
C VAL A 8 51.71 49.41 -4.44
N PRO A 9 52.62 48.62 -5.03
CA PRO A 9 52.43 48.15 -6.40
C PRO A 9 51.17 47.23 -6.40
N ASP A 10 50.32 47.45 -7.42
CA ASP A 10 49.14 46.64 -7.67
C ASP A 10 49.57 45.20 -7.87
N ALA A 11 48.87 44.25 -7.17
CA ALA A 11 49.10 42.83 -7.31
C ALA A 11 48.83 42.39 -8.75
N PRO A 12 49.61 41.45 -9.33
CA PRO A 12 49.43 41.01 -10.71
C PRO A 12 48.04 40.40 -10.93
N ASP A 13 47.37 40.88 -12.00
CA ASP A 13 45.99 40.53 -12.39
C ASP A 13 45.69 39.01 -12.51
N GLY A 14 46.70 38.15 -12.49
CA GLY A 14 46.56 36.69 -12.56
C GLY A 14 46.12 36.00 -11.25
N ALA A 15 46.23 36.67 -10.08
CA ALA A 15 45.82 36.03 -8.80
C ALA A 15 44.30 36.06 -8.61
N GLY A 16 43.60 37.03 -9.22
CA GLY A 16 42.14 37.13 -9.19
C GLY A 16 41.44 36.01 -9.99
N ASP A 17 42.07 35.59 -11.07
CA ASP A 17 41.48 34.62 -12.01
C ASP A 17 41.48 33.20 -11.44
N ARG A 18 42.54 32.73 -10.81
CA ARG A 18 42.60 31.40 -10.14
C ARG A 18 41.64 31.31 -8.98
N ARG A 19 41.56 32.33 -8.14
CA ARG A 19 40.66 32.37 -6.99
C ARG A 19 39.20 32.36 -7.44
N SER A 20 38.87 33.16 -8.43
CA SER A 20 37.54 33.19 -9.04
C SER A 20 37.16 31.86 -9.67
N PHE A 21 38.07 31.21 -10.39
CA PHE A 21 37.85 29.89 -10.97
C PHE A 21 37.59 28.83 -9.90
N LEU A 22 38.40 28.73 -8.86
CA LEU A 22 38.22 27.76 -7.78
C LEU A 22 36.91 27.98 -7.03
N THR A 23 36.54 29.24 -6.75
CA THR A 23 35.27 29.56 -6.09
C THR A 23 34.07 29.17 -6.96
N LYS A 24 34.09 29.54 -8.25
CA LYS A 24 33.00 29.16 -9.16
C LYS A 24 32.88 27.65 -9.35
N SER A 25 34.01 26.96 -9.50
CA SER A 25 34.04 25.51 -9.67
C SER A 25 33.50 24.80 -8.40
N SER A 26 33.98 25.19 -7.20
CA SER A 26 33.48 24.57 -5.96
C SER A 26 32.00 24.87 -5.72
N THR A 27 31.52 26.06 -6.03
CA THR A 27 30.09 26.39 -5.94
C THR A 27 29.26 25.53 -6.91
N LEU A 28 29.76 25.35 -8.14
CA LEU A 28 29.08 24.52 -9.14
C LEU A 28 29.01 23.05 -8.71
N PHE A 29 30.13 22.50 -8.22
CA PHE A 29 30.15 21.11 -7.70
C PHE A 29 29.25 20.94 -6.48
N MET A 30 29.24 21.89 -5.56
CA MET A 30 28.37 21.85 -4.39
C MET A 30 26.90 21.97 -4.78
N ALA A 31 26.54 22.89 -5.65
CA ALA A 31 25.17 23.02 -6.16
C ALA A 31 24.71 21.78 -6.93
N GLY A 32 25.58 21.24 -7.79
CA GLY A 32 25.31 19.99 -8.52
C GLY A 32 25.13 18.80 -7.59
N GLY A 33 25.98 18.65 -6.58
CA GLY A 33 25.87 17.59 -5.57
C GLY A 33 24.58 17.68 -4.75
N LEU A 34 24.20 18.87 -4.33
CA LEU A 34 22.92 19.12 -3.63
C LEU A 34 21.73 18.81 -4.52
N ALA A 35 21.74 19.30 -5.76
CA ALA A 35 20.65 19.03 -6.71
C ALA A 35 20.50 17.53 -7.01
N ALA A 36 21.60 16.82 -7.20
CA ALA A 36 21.59 15.38 -7.41
C ALA A 36 21.09 14.63 -6.15
N GLY A 37 21.56 14.99 -4.98
CA GLY A 37 21.17 14.37 -3.71
C GLY A 37 19.68 14.58 -3.41
N TYR A 38 19.21 15.81 -3.41
CA TYR A 38 17.80 16.11 -3.17
C TYR A 38 16.89 15.60 -4.30
N GLY A 39 17.35 15.63 -5.55
CA GLY A 39 16.63 15.08 -6.69
C GLY A 39 16.42 13.58 -6.57
N THR A 40 17.48 12.85 -6.23
CA THR A 40 17.39 11.40 -5.98
C THR A 40 16.47 11.09 -4.79
N PHE A 41 16.62 11.82 -3.69
CA PHE A 41 15.76 11.67 -2.53
C PHE A 41 14.28 11.91 -2.88
N ALA A 42 13.97 13.00 -3.57
CA ALA A 42 12.61 13.31 -4.01
C ALA A 42 12.05 12.25 -4.96
N HIS A 43 12.87 11.71 -5.87
CA HIS A 43 12.48 10.64 -6.77
C HIS A 43 12.12 9.36 -6.00
N VAL A 44 12.99 8.92 -5.09
CA VAL A 44 12.75 7.71 -4.27
C VAL A 44 11.54 7.90 -3.37
N ALA A 45 11.43 9.05 -2.68
CA ALA A 45 10.27 9.37 -1.86
C ALA A 45 8.98 9.42 -2.67
N GLY A 46 9.01 10.02 -3.87
CA GLY A 46 7.87 10.05 -4.78
C GLY A 46 7.42 8.66 -5.20
N ARG A 47 8.35 7.78 -5.56
CA ARG A 47 8.03 6.39 -5.92
C ARG A 47 7.49 5.58 -4.74
N PHE A 48 7.95 5.87 -3.54
CA PHE A 48 7.44 5.21 -2.32
C PHE A 48 6.03 5.69 -1.96
N LEU A 49 5.77 7.00 -2.03
CA LEU A 49 4.48 7.59 -1.67
C LEU A 49 3.42 7.40 -2.76
N TYR A 50 3.84 7.35 -4.02
CA TYR A 50 2.96 7.19 -5.20
C TYR A 50 3.44 6.01 -6.05
N PRO A 51 3.16 4.77 -5.61
CA PRO A 51 3.50 3.59 -6.41
C PRO A 51 2.81 3.66 -7.76
N ALA A 52 3.59 3.53 -8.81
CA ALA A 52 3.09 3.62 -10.18
C ALA A 52 2.36 2.33 -10.57
N GLY A 53 1.07 2.45 -10.83
CA GLY A 53 0.25 1.41 -11.43
C GLY A 53 -0.44 0.43 -10.47
N PRO A 54 -1.46 -0.28 -10.95
CA PRO A 54 -2.08 -1.37 -10.21
C PRO A 54 -1.06 -2.49 -10.01
N ARG A 55 -1.03 -3.05 -8.81
CA ARG A 55 -0.23 -4.25 -8.55
C ARG A 55 -0.77 -5.40 -9.39
N ALA A 56 0.12 -6.16 -10.01
CA ALA A 56 -0.26 -7.41 -10.65
C ALA A 56 -1.01 -8.30 -9.63
N THR A 57 -2.04 -8.99 -10.08
CA THR A 57 -2.80 -9.93 -9.26
C THR A 57 -2.49 -11.35 -9.69
N THR A 58 -2.63 -12.29 -8.77
CA THR A 58 -2.45 -13.72 -9.04
C THR A 58 -3.54 -14.53 -8.33
N TRP A 59 -3.88 -15.68 -8.90
CA TRP A 59 -4.81 -16.62 -8.31
C TRP A 59 -4.06 -17.55 -7.35
N MET A 60 -4.47 -17.56 -6.08
CA MET A 60 -3.89 -18.41 -5.06
C MET A 60 -4.89 -19.46 -4.59
N PHE A 61 -4.41 -20.68 -4.38
CA PHE A 61 -5.19 -21.77 -3.81
C PHE A 61 -5.64 -21.44 -2.39
N VAL A 62 -6.92 -21.71 -2.09
CA VAL A 62 -7.51 -21.52 -0.77
C VAL A 62 -7.82 -22.87 -0.12
N ALA A 63 -8.66 -23.68 -0.75
CA ALA A 63 -9.14 -24.93 -0.18
C ALA A 63 -9.75 -25.85 -1.23
N ASP A 64 -9.85 -27.14 -0.88
CA ASP A 64 -10.68 -28.13 -1.55
C ASP A 64 -12.13 -28.01 -1.05
N LEU A 65 -13.09 -27.91 -1.96
CA LEU A 65 -14.49 -27.74 -1.65
C LEU A 65 -15.10 -28.93 -0.89
N ALA A 66 -14.53 -30.12 -1.04
CA ALA A 66 -14.94 -31.30 -0.28
C ALA A 66 -14.80 -31.10 1.25
N HIS A 67 -13.89 -30.24 1.67
CA HIS A 67 -13.61 -29.93 3.07
C HIS A 67 -14.21 -28.62 3.56
N PHE A 68 -14.95 -27.90 2.70
CA PHE A 68 -15.54 -26.61 3.04
C PHE A 68 -17.08 -26.73 3.13
N ALA A 69 -17.61 -27.00 4.34
CA ALA A 69 -19.03 -27.20 4.55
C ALA A 69 -19.86 -25.92 4.31
N ASP A 70 -21.12 -26.09 3.88
CA ASP A 70 -22.08 -24.99 3.71
C ASP A 70 -22.35 -24.26 5.03
N GLY A 71 -22.58 -22.94 4.95
CA GLY A 71 -22.84 -22.08 6.11
C GLY A 71 -21.62 -21.79 6.97
N THR A 72 -20.46 -22.36 6.65
CA THR A 72 -19.22 -22.15 7.41
C THR A 72 -18.39 -20.99 6.87
N SER A 73 -17.40 -20.58 7.66
CA SER A 73 -16.41 -19.58 7.25
C SER A 73 -15.00 -20.08 7.50
N MET A 74 -14.10 -19.67 6.63
CA MET A 74 -12.66 -19.94 6.72
C MET A 74 -11.87 -18.64 6.82
N LYS A 75 -10.86 -18.61 7.67
CA LYS A 75 -9.88 -17.52 7.74
C LYS A 75 -8.75 -17.80 6.75
N TYR A 76 -8.49 -16.84 5.89
CA TYR A 76 -7.39 -16.87 4.94
C TYR A 76 -6.47 -15.66 5.16
N ARG A 77 -5.18 -15.83 4.97
CA ARG A 77 -4.21 -14.75 5.02
C ARG A 77 -3.52 -14.64 3.69
N THR A 78 -3.62 -13.49 3.08
CA THR A 78 -2.95 -13.20 1.80
C THR A 78 -1.43 -13.05 1.99
N PRO A 79 -0.60 -13.18 0.94
CA PRO A 79 0.84 -13.00 1.02
C PRO A 79 1.28 -11.61 1.51
N ASP A 80 0.51 -10.57 1.17
CA ASP A 80 0.72 -9.20 1.64
C ASP A 80 0.23 -8.97 3.09
N GLY A 81 -0.29 -10.03 3.75
CA GLY A 81 -0.67 -10.04 5.15
C GLY A 81 -2.12 -9.63 5.43
N ALA A 82 -2.93 -9.32 4.42
CA ALA A 82 -4.33 -9.01 4.61
C ALA A 82 -5.08 -10.23 5.18
N ARG A 83 -6.01 -9.97 6.08
CA ARG A 83 -6.85 -11.01 6.70
C ARG A 83 -8.19 -11.05 6.01
N VAL A 84 -8.57 -12.20 5.50
CA VAL A 84 -9.79 -12.43 4.73
C VAL A 84 -10.65 -13.50 5.42
N LEU A 85 -11.95 -13.27 5.46
CA LEU A 85 -12.96 -14.28 5.80
C LEU A 85 -13.64 -14.72 4.51
N ILE A 86 -13.60 -16.03 4.26
CA ILE A 86 -14.27 -16.65 3.12
C ILE A 86 -15.45 -17.42 3.67
N THR A 87 -16.68 -17.09 3.24
CA THR A 87 -17.91 -17.76 3.64
C THR A 87 -18.46 -18.57 2.48
N ARG A 88 -18.94 -19.80 2.76
CA ARG A 88 -19.71 -20.61 1.83
C ARG A 88 -21.20 -20.41 2.11
N ARG A 89 -21.99 -20.10 1.08
CA ARG A 89 -23.43 -19.86 1.16
C ARG A 89 -24.13 -20.67 0.09
N GLY A 90 -24.30 -21.95 0.37
CA GLY A 90 -24.95 -22.89 -0.54
C GLY A 90 -24.09 -24.08 -0.92
N THR A 91 -24.73 -25.09 -1.42
CA THR A 91 -24.10 -26.37 -1.77
C THR A 91 -23.53 -26.41 -3.19
N ALA A 92 -23.89 -25.42 -4.04
CA ALA A 92 -23.38 -25.36 -5.40
C ALA A 92 -21.87 -25.14 -5.43
N GLU A 93 -21.19 -25.83 -6.34
CA GLU A 93 -19.74 -25.63 -6.61
C GLU A 93 -19.57 -24.53 -7.67
N ALA A 94 -20.05 -23.34 -7.37
CA ALA A 94 -19.97 -22.18 -8.24
C ALA A 94 -19.41 -20.97 -7.47
N ASP A 95 -18.75 -20.08 -8.18
CA ASP A 95 -18.14 -18.87 -7.61
C ASP A 95 -19.12 -18.07 -6.74
N ALA A 96 -20.38 -17.98 -7.19
CA ALA A 96 -21.46 -17.25 -6.51
C ALA A 96 -21.83 -17.83 -5.12
N SER A 97 -21.46 -19.09 -4.85
CA SER A 97 -21.69 -19.71 -3.55
C SER A 97 -20.67 -19.28 -2.50
N PHE A 98 -19.65 -18.55 -2.88
CA PHE A 98 -18.58 -18.12 -2.00
C PHE A 98 -18.46 -16.59 -1.96
N LYS A 99 -18.11 -16.07 -0.80
CA LYS A 99 -17.82 -14.65 -0.62
C LYS A 99 -16.56 -14.48 0.21
N ALA A 100 -15.58 -13.75 -0.32
CA ALA A 100 -14.36 -13.39 0.38
C ALA A 100 -14.40 -11.90 0.74
N LEU A 101 -14.34 -11.60 2.03
CA LEU A 101 -14.33 -10.24 2.56
C LEU A 101 -13.15 -10.04 3.49
N GLY A 102 -12.54 -8.85 3.45
CA GLY A 102 -11.54 -8.46 4.41
C GLY A 102 -12.11 -8.53 5.83
N SER A 103 -11.38 -9.15 6.74
CA SER A 103 -11.82 -9.31 8.13
C SER A 103 -11.27 -8.23 9.07
N THR A 104 -10.80 -7.12 8.52
CA THR A 104 -10.37 -5.95 9.27
C THR A 104 -11.45 -4.87 9.16
N CYS A 105 -11.99 -4.45 10.29
CA CYS A 105 -13.03 -3.41 10.34
C CYS A 105 -12.45 -2.06 9.85
N PRO A 106 -13.07 -1.43 8.87
CA PRO A 106 -12.56 -0.17 8.32
C PRO A 106 -12.68 1.03 9.27
N HIS A 107 -13.42 0.89 10.38
CA HIS A 107 -13.53 1.95 11.38
C HIS A 107 -12.19 2.19 12.09
N LEU A 108 -11.69 1.21 12.85
CA LEU A 108 -10.44 1.32 13.62
C LEU A 108 -9.60 0.04 13.61
N GLY A 109 -9.72 -0.80 12.59
CA GLY A 109 -8.83 -1.94 12.37
C GLY A 109 -9.13 -3.19 13.23
N CYS A 110 -10.23 -3.22 13.98
CA CYS A 110 -10.62 -4.39 14.78
C CYS A 110 -10.93 -5.60 13.91
N GLN A 111 -10.77 -6.80 14.47
CA GLN A 111 -11.08 -8.04 13.78
C GLN A 111 -12.58 -8.26 13.68
N VAL A 112 -13.06 -8.48 12.46
CA VAL A 112 -14.44 -8.85 12.17
C VAL A 112 -14.56 -10.39 12.11
N HIS A 113 -15.69 -10.96 12.53
CA HIS A 113 -15.99 -12.37 12.44
C HIS A 113 -17.38 -12.61 11.86
N TRP A 114 -17.59 -13.80 11.28
CA TRP A 114 -18.87 -14.21 10.72
C TRP A 114 -19.77 -14.79 11.80
N GLU A 115 -21.02 -14.36 11.87
CA GLU A 115 -22.07 -14.91 12.72
C GLU A 115 -23.11 -15.66 11.88
N PRO A 116 -23.02 -17.00 11.76
CA PRO A 116 -23.89 -17.78 10.87
C PRO A 116 -25.38 -17.65 11.18
N GLN A 117 -25.75 -17.59 12.47
CA GLN A 117 -27.15 -17.49 12.90
C GLN A 117 -27.79 -16.16 12.50
N GLN A 118 -27.00 -15.11 12.41
CA GLN A 118 -27.46 -13.76 12.07
C GLN A 118 -27.14 -13.38 10.61
N GLN A 119 -26.44 -14.26 9.89
CA GLN A 119 -26.02 -14.05 8.51
C GLN A 119 -25.34 -12.68 8.32
N ARG A 120 -24.41 -12.33 9.22
CA ARG A 120 -23.71 -11.06 9.21
C ARG A 120 -22.25 -11.17 9.61
N PHE A 121 -21.46 -10.20 9.24
CA PHE A 121 -20.14 -9.97 9.80
C PHE A 121 -20.25 -8.98 10.96
N PHE A 122 -19.61 -9.28 12.08
CA PHE A 122 -19.71 -8.51 13.31
C PHE A 122 -18.33 -8.08 13.83
N CYS A 123 -18.23 -6.81 14.22
CA CYS A 123 -17.08 -6.22 14.88
C CYS A 123 -17.44 -5.87 16.34
N PRO A 124 -16.87 -6.55 17.35
CA PRO A 124 -17.27 -6.38 18.75
C PRO A 124 -16.78 -5.06 19.37
N CYS A 125 -15.81 -4.38 18.75
CA CYS A 125 -15.21 -3.18 19.33
C CYS A 125 -16.21 -2.04 19.52
N HIS A 126 -17.07 -1.79 18.53
CA HIS A 126 -18.05 -0.71 18.57
C HIS A 126 -19.39 -1.16 17.97
N ASN A 127 -19.71 -2.46 18.10
CA ASN A 127 -20.96 -3.06 17.58
C ASN A 127 -21.21 -2.78 16.11
N GLY A 128 -20.13 -2.69 15.32
CA GLY A 128 -20.22 -2.58 13.86
C GLY A 128 -20.70 -3.90 13.25
N ALA A 129 -21.75 -3.86 12.44
CA ALA A 129 -22.18 -5.03 11.70
C ALA A 129 -22.23 -4.75 10.20
N PHE A 130 -21.96 -5.80 9.41
CA PHE A 130 -21.98 -5.74 7.96
C PHE A 130 -22.84 -6.91 7.44
N ASN A 131 -23.59 -6.63 6.37
CA ASN A 131 -24.37 -7.67 5.71
C ASN A 131 -23.46 -8.70 5.00
N PRO A 132 -24.01 -9.79 4.44
CA PRO A 132 -23.22 -10.80 3.74
C PRO A 132 -22.41 -10.26 2.55
N GLU A 133 -22.78 -9.13 1.99
CA GLU A 133 -22.09 -8.45 0.88
C GLU A 133 -20.95 -7.54 1.37
N GLY A 134 -20.82 -7.34 2.69
CA GLY A 134 -19.79 -6.52 3.31
C GLY A 134 -20.17 -5.05 3.51
N VAL A 135 -21.43 -4.68 3.25
CA VAL A 135 -21.93 -3.31 3.47
C VAL A 135 -22.28 -3.13 4.95
N ALA A 136 -21.84 -2.05 5.56
CA ALA A 136 -22.12 -1.75 6.96
C ALA A 136 -23.60 -1.47 7.19
N ILE A 137 -24.19 -2.16 8.19
CA ILE A 137 -25.62 -2.08 8.55
C ILE A 137 -25.86 -1.52 9.95
N SER A 138 -24.82 -1.47 10.80
CA SER A 138 -24.91 -0.86 12.15
C SER A 138 -23.56 -0.31 12.63
N GLY A 139 -23.63 0.54 13.65
CA GLY A 139 -22.48 1.14 14.33
C GLY A 139 -21.75 2.20 13.49
N PRO A 140 -20.60 2.69 13.98
CA PRO A 140 -19.84 3.75 13.33
C PRO A 140 -19.48 3.47 11.85
N PRO A 141 -19.20 2.22 11.42
CA PRO A 141 -18.97 1.93 10.01
C PRO A 141 -20.17 2.28 9.11
N LYS A 142 -21.42 2.13 9.62
CA LYS A 142 -22.62 2.48 8.87
C LYS A 142 -22.75 4.01 8.72
N GLU A 143 -22.47 4.77 9.77
CA GLU A 143 -22.52 6.23 9.74
C GLU A 143 -21.53 6.81 8.73
N ALA A 144 -20.37 6.15 8.57
CA ALA A 144 -19.34 6.50 7.61
C ALA A 144 -19.52 5.83 6.24
N ALA A 145 -20.64 5.15 5.97
CA ALA A 145 -20.93 4.43 4.74
C ALA A 145 -19.79 3.48 4.29
N GLN A 146 -19.15 2.82 5.26
CA GLN A 146 -17.99 1.95 5.01
C GLN A 146 -18.42 0.55 4.57
N THR A 147 -17.55 -0.11 3.81
CA THR A 147 -17.72 -1.49 3.37
C THR A 147 -16.46 -2.30 3.67
N LEU A 148 -16.61 -3.61 3.88
CA LEU A 148 -15.49 -4.54 3.91
C LEU A 148 -14.95 -4.73 2.49
N PRO A 149 -13.63 -4.68 2.26
CA PRO A 149 -13.06 -4.95 0.95
C PRO A 149 -13.37 -6.38 0.51
N SER A 150 -13.78 -6.55 -0.74
CA SER A 150 -14.08 -7.87 -1.31
C SER A 150 -12.94 -8.35 -2.21
N PHE A 151 -12.73 -9.67 -2.23
CA PHE A 151 -11.74 -10.34 -3.05
C PHE A 151 -12.45 -11.24 -4.05
N PRO A 152 -12.06 -11.23 -5.34
CA PRO A 152 -12.57 -12.16 -6.31
C PRO A 152 -12.25 -13.61 -5.94
N LEU A 153 -13.20 -14.50 -6.18
CA LEU A 153 -13.06 -15.94 -5.98
C LEU A 153 -13.33 -16.67 -7.29
N LYS A 154 -12.69 -17.81 -7.47
CA LYS A 154 -12.89 -18.70 -8.61
C LYS A 154 -12.91 -20.14 -8.14
N VAL A 155 -13.89 -20.90 -8.62
CA VAL A 155 -13.94 -22.37 -8.46
C VAL A 155 -13.43 -23.02 -9.75
N ASP A 156 -12.47 -23.91 -9.64
CA ASP A 156 -11.95 -24.70 -10.75
C ASP A 156 -11.70 -26.14 -10.28
N LYS A 157 -12.38 -27.10 -10.90
CA LYS A 157 -12.25 -28.54 -10.64
C LYS A 157 -12.38 -28.93 -9.16
N GLY A 158 -13.36 -28.34 -8.45
CA GLY A 158 -13.58 -28.61 -7.02
C GLY A 158 -12.60 -27.89 -6.08
N LEU A 159 -11.74 -27.02 -6.59
CA LEU A 159 -10.79 -26.22 -5.83
C LEU A 159 -11.19 -24.76 -5.83
N LEU A 160 -11.07 -24.11 -4.68
CA LEU A 160 -11.33 -22.68 -4.50
C LEU A 160 -10.04 -21.88 -4.59
N TYR A 161 -10.07 -20.82 -5.38
CA TYR A 161 -8.97 -19.86 -5.55
C TYR A 161 -9.43 -18.45 -5.21
N ILE A 162 -8.52 -17.63 -4.72
CA ILE A 162 -8.70 -16.22 -4.43
C ILE A 162 -7.73 -15.38 -5.27
N GLU A 163 -8.23 -14.28 -5.84
CA GLU A 163 -7.38 -13.31 -6.50
C GLU A 163 -6.81 -12.31 -5.47
N VAL A 164 -5.49 -12.23 -5.42
CA VAL A 164 -4.77 -11.37 -4.46
C VAL A 164 -3.63 -10.63 -5.16
N PRO A 165 -3.14 -9.51 -4.61
CA PRO A 165 -1.92 -8.89 -5.12
C PRO A 165 -0.77 -9.89 -5.18
N ALA A 166 -0.06 -9.92 -6.30
CA ALA A 166 1.13 -10.75 -6.43
C ALA A 166 2.19 -10.34 -5.38
N PRO A 167 2.93 -11.31 -4.83
CA PRO A 167 4.01 -10.99 -3.91
C PRO A 167 5.04 -10.08 -4.58
N ALA A 168 5.57 -9.12 -3.83
CA ALA A 168 6.57 -8.19 -4.34
C ALA A 168 7.82 -8.96 -4.79
N GLY A 169 8.16 -8.87 -6.07
CA GLY A 169 9.33 -9.55 -6.66
C GLY A 169 9.01 -10.53 -7.80
N GLU A 170 7.75 -10.83 -8.07
CA GLU A 170 7.31 -11.62 -9.22
C GLU A 170 6.81 -10.68 -10.33
N GLU A 171 7.75 -9.97 -10.99
CA GLU A 171 7.49 -9.36 -12.28
C GLU A 171 7.58 -10.47 -13.34
N VAL A 172 6.42 -10.80 -13.94
CA VAL A 172 6.33 -11.70 -15.10
C VAL A 172 6.64 -10.92 -16.37
#